data_0c57503bdee22f151a833d39adbbb097
#
_entry.id   0c57503bdee22f151a833d39adbbb097
#
_cell.length_a   1.000
_cell.length_b   1.000
_cell.length_c   1.000
_cell.angle_alpha   90.00
_cell.angle_beta   90.00
_cell.angle_gamma   90.00
#
_symmetry.space_group_name_H-M   'P 1'
#
loop_
_entity.id
_entity.type
_entity.pdbx_description
1 polymer ?
#
loop_
_entity_poly.entity_id
_entity_poly.type
_entity_poly.pdbx_seq_one_letter_code
_entity_poly.pdbx_strand_id
1 'polypeptide(L)' 'MENEKAEVQTDIKNRLLKTVITDENIALNVMVSFLNLAQRRGIFSIDESAKIWECINKFQKN' A
#
# COMPACT_ATOMS: atom_id res chain seq x y z
N MET A 1 -1.75 -15.39 -16.14
CA MET A 1 -0.99 -14.20 -15.75
C MET A 1 -1.82 -13.19 -15.03
N GLU A 2 -2.96 -12.79 -15.59
CA GLU A 2 -3.85 -11.88 -14.87
C GLU A 2 -4.35 -12.50 -13.58
N ASN A 3 -4.62 -13.82 -13.60
CA ASN A 3 -5.08 -14.51 -12.41
C ASN A 3 -4.02 -14.51 -11.31
N GLU A 4 -2.78 -14.71 -11.68
CA GLU A 4 -1.70 -14.68 -10.69
C GLU A 4 -1.61 -13.32 -10.04
N LYS A 5 -1.71 -12.27 -10.85
CA LYS A 5 -1.63 -10.91 -10.33
C LYS A 5 -2.78 -10.61 -9.39
N ALA A 6 -3.98 -11.05 -9.77
CA ALA A 6 -5.15 -10.84 -8.93
C ALA A 6 -5.03 -11.63 -7.62
N GLU A 7 -4.51 -12.85 -7.68
CA GLU A 7 -4.33 -13.66 -6.49
C GLU A 7 -3.33 -13.03 -5.54
N VAL A 8 -2.22 -12.51 -6.06
CA VAL A 8 -1.22 -11.86 -5.22
C VAL A 8 -1.82 -10.63 -4.53
N GLN A 9 -2.57 -9.82 -5.27
CA GLN A 9 -3.19 -8.64 -4.68
C GLN A 9 -4.21 -9.00 -3.63
N THR A 10 -4.99 -10.04 -3.86
CA THR A 10 -5.98 -10.50 -2.90
C THR A 10 -5.32 -11.01 -1.63
N ASP A 11 -4.21 -11.74 -1.79
CA ASP A 11 -3.47 -12.26 -0.65
C ASP A 11 -2.90 -11.13 0.20
N ILE A 12 -2.32 -10.13 -0.44
CA ILE A 12 -1.79 -8.96 0.27
C ILE A 12 -2.91 -8.24 1.00
N LYS A 13 -4.04 -8.03 0.33
CA LYS A 13 -5.19 -7.38 0.94
C LYS A 13 -5.63 -8.14 2.19
N ASN A 14 -5.73 -9.45 2.10
CA ASN A 14 -6.18 -10.26 3.22
C ASN A 14 -5.24 -10.17 4.40
N ARG A 15 -3.95 -10.17 4.15
CA ARG A 15 -2.96 -10.00 5.22
C ARG A 15 -3.10 -8.66 5.90
N LEU A 16 -3.28 -7.60 5.12
CA LEU A 16 -3.42 -6.26 5.68
C LEU A 16 -4.67 -6.14 6.53
N LEU A 17 -5.77 -6.73 6.06
CA LEU A 17 -7.03 -6.67 6.80
C LEU A 17 -6.94 -7.41 8.13
N LYS A 18 -6.09 -8.42 8.22
CA LYS A 18 -5.92 -9.20 9.44
C LYS A 18 -4.87 -8.66 10.38
N THR A 19 -4.12 -7.66 9.95
CA THR A 19 -3.05 -7.09 10.77
C THR A 19 -3.67 -6.39 11.97
N VAL A 20 -3.17 -6.73 13.16
CA VAL A 20 -3.63 -6.09 14.39
C VAL A 20 -2.93 -4.74 14.54
N ILE A 21 -3.71 -3.69 14.70
CA ILE A 21 -3.18 -2.34 14.77
C ILE A 21 -2.98 -2.00 16.25
N THR A 22 -1.72 -2.02 16.68
CA THR A 22 -1.41 -1.80 18.10
C THR A 22 -0.75 -0.44 18.34
N ASP A 23 -0.20 0.19 17.33
CA ASP A 23 0.42 1.51 17.51
C ASP A 23 0.42 2.28 16.21
N GLU A 24 0.92 3.50 16.28
CA GLU A 24 0.91 4.40 15.13
C GLU A 24 1.79 3.90 14.00
N ASN A 25 2.92 3.28 14.33
CA ASN A 25 3.82 2.79 13.29
C ASN A 25 3.16 1.69 12.47
N ILE A 26 2.48 0.77 13.14
CA ILE A 26 1.78 -0.29 12.43
C ILE A 26 0.66 0.29 11.60
N ALA A 27 -0.09 1.24 12.17
CA ALA A 27 -1.18 1.88 11.43
C ALA A 27 -0.65 2.55 10.17
N LEU A 28 0.46 3.29 10.27
CA LEU A 28 1.04 3.97 9.14
C LEU A 28 1.50 2.97 8.08
N ASN A 29 2.16 1.90 8.51
CA ASN A 29 2.65 0.89 7.57
C ASN A 29 1.50 0.23 6.82
N VAL A 30 0.40 -0.03 7.50
CA VAL A 30 -0.77 -0.61 6.84
C VAL A 30 -1.34 0.35 5.82
N MET A 31 -1.45 1.63 6.17
CA MET A 31 -1.94 2.63 5.22
C MET A 31 -1.04 2.72 3.99
N VAL A 32 0.27 2.74 4.20
CA VAL A 32 1.22 2.79 3.08
C VAL A 32 1.08 1.56 2.20
N SER A 33 0.89 0.40 2.82
CA SER A 33 0.72 -0.83 2.05
C SER A 33 -0.54 -0.80 1.20
N PHE A 34 -1.64 -0.24 1.71
CA PHE A 34 -2.85 -0.09 0.91
C PHE A 34 -2.65 0.91 -0.22
N LEU A 35 -1.89 1.98 0.01
CA LEU A 35 -1.57 2.92 -1.06
C LEU A 35 -0.77 2.24 -2.17
N ASN A 36 0.20 1.41 -1.80
CA ASN A 36 0.98 0.66 -2.79
C ASN A 36 0.08 -0.29 -3.58
N LEU A 37 -0.86 -0.92 -2.89
CA LEU A 37 -1.80 -1.81 -3.54
C LEU A 37 -2.68 -1.04 -4.53
N ALA A 38 -3.11 0.15 -4.14
CA ALA A 38 -3.91 0.99 -5.02
C ALA A 38 -3.11 1.39 -6.26
N GLN A 39 -1.83 1.68 -6.10
CA GLN A 39 -0.99 2.00 -7.25
C GLN A 39 -0.90 0.83 -8.22
N ARG A 40 -0.81 -0.38 -7.71
CA ARG A 40 -0.76 -1.57 -8.56
C ARG A 40 -2.06 -1.74 -9.33
N ARG A 41 -3.17 -1.29 -8.76
CA ARG A 41 -4.46 -1.34 -9.42
C ARG A 41 -4.65 -0.23 -10.43
N GLY A 42 -3.72 0.71 -10.47
CA GLY A 42 -3.72 1.76 -11.48
C GLY A 42 -4.75 2.86 -11.26
N ILE A 43 -5.12 3.11 -10.00
CA ILE A 43 -6.12 4.14 -9.72
C ILE A 43 -5.52 5.55 -9.66
N PHE A 44 -4.19 5.65 -9.64
CA PHE A 44 -3.51 6.94 -9.58
C PHE A 44 -2.82 7.24 -10.89
N SER A 45 -2.85 8.52 -11.29
CA SER A 45 -2.06 8.99 -12.40
C SER A 45 -0.59 9.03 -12.00
N ILE A 46 0.28 9.28 -12.98
CA ILE A 46 1.73 9.30 -12.73
C ILE A 46 2.09 10.41 -11.76
N ASP A 47 1.54 11.60 -11.94
CA ASP A 47 1.85 12.72 -11.07
C ASP A 47 1.27 12.51 -9.67
N GLU A 48 0.12 11.88 -9.56
CA GLU A 48 -0.45 11.54 -8.26
C GLU A 48 0.41 10.54 -7.54
N SER A 49 0.89 9.52 -8.26
CA SER A 49 1.76 8.51 -7.67
C SER A 49 3.07 9.11 -7.20
N ALA A 50 3.62 10.04 -7.97
CA ALA A 50 4.86 10.71 -7.59
C ALA A 50 4.69 11.51 -6.29
N LYS A 51 3.56 12.20 -6.17
CA LYS A 51 3.29 12.97 -4.95
C LYS A 51 3.10 12.06 -3.75
N ILE A 52 2.41 10.96 -3.93
CA ILE A 52 2.22 9.99 -2.86
C ILE A 52 3.57 9.43 -2.41
N TRP A 53 4.44 9.12 -3.37
CA TRP A 53 5.77 8.62 -3.06
C TRP A 53 6.59 9.63 -2.25
N GLU A 54 6.49 10.89 -2.62
CA GLU A 54 7.15 11.96 -1.89
C GLU A 54 6.68 11.97 -0.43
N CYS A 55 5.38 11.84 -0.22
CA CYS A 55 4.82 11.81 1.13
C CYS A 55 5.29 10.60 1.91
N ILE A 56 5.29 9.44 1.27
CA ILE A 56 5.68 8.19 1.93
C ILE A 56 7.13 8.29 2.40
N ASN A 57 7.99 8.89 1.60
CA ASN A 57 9.40 9.02 1.95
C ASN A 57 9.61 9.85 3.21
N LYS A 58 8.74 10.79 3.48
CA LYS A 58 8.86 11.60 4.69
C LYS A 58 8.60 10.79 5.95
N PHE A 59 7.77 9.78 5.86
CA PHE A 59 7.46 8.95 7.02
C PHE A 59 8.43 7.79 7.19
N GLN A 60 9.07 7.38 6.12
CA GLN A 60 9.93 6.19 6.15
C GLN A 60 11.39 6.51 6.40
N LYS A 61 11.72 7.75 6.53
CA LYS A 61 13.11 8.07 6.81
C LYS A 61 13.39 7.82 8.28
N ASN A 62 14.58 7.41 8.57
CA ASN A 62 15.01 7.13 9.95
C ASN A 62 16.04 8.13 10.38
#